data_9d76caa85b0a7a797735db0300b78d3a
#
_entry.id   9d76caa85b0a7a797735db0300b78d3a
#
_cell.length_a   1.000
_cell.length_b   1.000
_cell.length_c   1.000
_cell.angle_alpha   90.00
_cell.angle_beta   90.00
_cell.angle_gamma   90.00
#
_symmetry.space_group_name_H-M   'P 1'
#
loop_
_entity.id
_entity.type
_entity.pdbx_description
1 polymer ?
#
loop_
_entity_poly.entity_id
_entity_poly.type
_entity_poly.pdbx_seq_one_letter_code
_entity_poly.pdbx_strand_id
1 'polypeptide(L)'
;NPMVALAQKIMGRYITYMATLVAWRGAIAYTLQIYFDFSGYSDMAIGLGKIFGFHFPENFQYPYISKSVREFWRRWHISLSTWFKDYLYIPMGGSRRGNVYLHLFIVFLATGLWHGAAWGFVLWGLWHGMFCILERVGGSLCRRKEYKNEEHDISKYGGENRKQSKGAAFIKSALG
;
A
#
# COMPACT_ATOMS: atom_id res chain seq x y z
N ASN A 1 -20.92 -5.92 -22.17
CA ASN A 1 -19.45 -5.92 -22.27
C ASN A 1 -18.96 -7.37 -22.44
N PRO A 2 -18.28 -7.72 -23.54
CA PRO A 2 -17.85 -9.10 -23.81
C PRO A 2 -16.89 -9.67 -22.73
N MET A 3 -16.12 -8.81 -22.06
CA MET A 3 -15.24 -9.22 -20.97
C MET A 3 -16.02 -9.62 -19.71
N VAL A 4 -17.13 -8.91 -19.41
CA VAL A 4 -18.05 -9.28 -18.30
C VAL A 4 -18.70 -10.64 -18.59
N ALA A 5 -19.20 -10.83 -19.79
CA ALA A 5 -19.82 -12.10 -20.18
C ALA A 5 -18.81 -13.26 -20.14
N LEU A 6 -17.56 -13.03 -20.55
CA LEU A 6 -16.49 -14.03 -20.46
C LEU A 6 -16.15 -14.36 -19.01
N ALA A 7 -15.95 -13.36 -18.16
CA ALA A 7 -15.65 -13.55 -16.74
C ALA A 7 -16.78 -14.27 -16.02
N GLN A 8 -18.03 -13.89 -16.22
CA GLN A 8 -19.21 -14.55 -15.65
C GLN A 8 -19.38 -15.99 -16.13
N LYS A 9 -19.15 -16.25 -17.42
CA LYS A 9 -19.24 -17.58 -18.00
C LYS A 9 -18.15 -18.52 -17.46
N ILE A 10 -16.95 -18.02 -17.19
CA ILE A 10 -15.85 -18.78 -16.64
C ILE A 10 -16.08 -19.03 -15.14
N MET A 11 -16.49 -18.01 -14.38
CA MET A 11 -16.73 -18.11 -12.94
C MET A 11 -18.01 -18.87 -12.59
N GLY A 12 -19.03 -18.84 -13.46
CA GLY A 12 -20.30 -19.56 -13.26
C GLY A 12 -20.28 -21.03 -13.65
N ARG A 13 -19.23 -21.54 -14.32
CA ARG A 13 -19.07 -22.97 -14.55
C ARG A 13 -18.40 -23.61 -13.35
N TYR A 14 -19.05 -24.65 -12.81
CA TYR A 14 -18.65 -25.46 -11.67
C TYR A 14 -17.14 -25.57 -11.44
N ILE A 15 -16.72 -25.12 -10.26
CA ILE A 15 -15.33 -24.97 -9.79
C ILE A 15 -14.53 -26.29 -9.82
N THR A 16 -15.19 -27.44 -9.92
CA THR A 16 -14.60 -28.77 -9.69
C THR A 16 -13.63 -29.27 -10.78
N TYR A 17 -13.63 -28.68 -11.99
CA TYR A 17 -12.81 -29.17 -13.11
C TYR A 17 -12.19 -28.07 -13.99
N MET A 18 -12.00 -26.87 -13.47
CA MET A 18 -11.35 -25.82 -14.27
C MET A 18 -9.84 -26.06 -14.33
N ALA A 19 -9.32 -26.27 -15.55
CA ALA A 19 -7.88 -26.23 -15.76
C ALA A 19 -7.31 -24.91 -15.23
N THR A 20 -6.18 -24.95 -14.53
CA THR A 20 -5.52 -23.81 -13.90
C THR A 20 -5.41 -22.59 -14.84
N LEU A 21 -5.12 -22.82 -16.12
CA LEU A 21 -5.05 -21.77 -17.14
C LEU A 21 -6.37 -21.02 -17.36
N VAL A 22 -7.50 -21.71 -17.27
CA VAL A 22 -8.84 -21.10 -17.44
C VAL A 22 -9.15 -20.24 -16.22
N ALA A 23 -8.82 -20.70 -15.01
CA ALA A 23 -8.97 -19.91 -13.79
C ALA A 23 -8.13 -18.62 -13.83
N TRP A 24 -6.87 -18.69 -14.25
CA TRP A 24 -6.02 -17.53 -14.42
C TRP A 24 -6.53 -16.53 -15.47
N ARG A 25 -7.01 -17.03 -16.62
CA ARG A 25 -7.67 -16.17 -17.63
C ARG A 25 -8.87 -15.43 -17.07
N GLY A 26 -9.70 -16.13 -16.28
CA GLY A 26 -10.85 -15.53 -15.59
C GLY A 26 -10.44 -14.44 -14.61
N ALA A 27 -9.43 -14.70 -13.77
CA ALA A 27 -8.91 -13.75 -12.80
C ALA A 27 -8.32 -12.50 -13.48
N ILE A 28 -7.51 -12.66 -14.52
CA ILE A 28 -6.93 -11.55 -15.29
C ILE A 28 -8.04 -10.73 -15.96
N ALA A 29 -8.98 -11.39 -16.64
CA ALA A 29 -10.09 -10.73 -17.31
C ALA A 29 -10.94 -9.91 -16.33
N TYR A 30 -11.24 -10.45 -15.16
CA TYR A 30 -11.98 -9.77 -14.11
C TYR A 30 -11.20 -8.58 -13.53
N THR A 31 -9.90 -8.75 -13.28
CA THR A 31 -9.01 -7.68 -12.79
C THR A 31 -8.97 -6.49 -13.77
N LEU A 32 -8.79 -6.77 -15.06
CA LEU A 32 -8.79 -5.73 -16.09
C LEU A 32 -10.16 -5.08 -16.26
N GLN A 33 -11.23 -5.86 -16.15
CA GLN A 33 -12.60 -5.35 -16.22
C GLN A 33 -12.86 -4.32 -15.11
N ILE A 34 -12.58 -4.65 -13.83
CA ILE A 34 -12.82 -3.72 -12.71
C ILE A 34 -12.05 -2.42 -12.94
N TYR A 35 -10.81 -2.52 -13.41
CA TYR A 35 -9.98 -1.34 -13.65
C TYR A 35 -10.54 -0.47 -14.78
N PHE A 36 -10.77 -1.04 -15.95
CA PHE A 36 -11.20 -0.25 -17.12
C PHE A 36 -12.62 0.28 -17.00
N ASP A 37 -13.54 -0.48 -16.40
CA ASP A 37 -14.91 -0.01 -16.15
C ASP A 37 -14.90 1.20 -15.22
N PHE A 38 -14.09 1.19 -14.17
CA PHE A 38 -14.07 2.28 -13.20
C PHE A 38 -13.16 3.44 -13.61
N SER A 39 -11.99 3.20 -14.21
CA SER A 39 -11.12 4.27 -14.69
C SER A 39 -11.79 5.02 -15.85
N GLY A 40 -12.40 4.30 -16.81
CA GLY A 40 -13.13 4.92 -17.90
C GLY A 40 -14.30 5.78 -17.44
N TYR A 41 -15.06 5.32 -16.44
CA TYR A 41 -16.09 6.14 -15.80
C TYR A 41 -15.50 7.42 -15.18
N SER A 42 -14.38 7.30 -14.45
CA SER A 42 -13.70 8.44 -13.83
C SER A 42 -13.21 9.45 -14.87
N ASP A 43 -12.62 8.96 -15.97
CA ASP A 43 -12.13 9.81 -17.06
C ASP A 43 -13.27 10.58 -17.75
N MET A 44 -14.41 9.91 -17.95
CA MET A 44 -15.61 10.58 -18.45
C MET A 44 -16.10 11.67 -17.50
N ALA A 45 -16.13 11.41 -16.19
CA ALA A 45 -16.53 12.40 -15.18
C ALA A 45 -15.57 13.59 -15.14
N ILE A 46 -14.25 13.35 -15.23
CA ILE A 46 -13.23 14.41 -15.33
C ILE A 46 -13.41 15.23 -16.61
N GLY A 47 -13.65 14.56 -17.74
CA GLY A 47 -13.89 15.22 -19.04
C GLY A 47 -15.13 16.11 -19.01
N LEU A 48 -16.26 15.62 -18.50
CA LEU A 48 -17.48 16.40 -18.31
C LEU A 48 -17.25 17.59 -17.36
N GLY A 49 -16.56 17.37 -16.24
CA GLY A 49 -16.22 18.45 -15.32
C GLY A 49 -15.45 19.58 -15.99
N LYS A 50 -14.48 19.25 -16.84
CA LYS A 50 -13.70 20.23 -17.62
C LYS A 50 -14.56 21.07 -18.56
N ILE A 51 -15.60 20.48 -19.17
CA ILE A 51 -16.55 21.22 -20.03
C ILE A 51 -17.28 22.30 -19.22
N PHE A 52 -17.60 22.02 -17.96
CA PHE A 52 -18.25 22.98 -17.06
C PHE A 52 -17.26 23.86 -16.27
N GLY A 53 -15.97 23.81 -16.58
CA GLY A 53 -14.94 24.62 -15.91
C GLY A 53 -14.44 24.06 -14.57
N PHE A 54 -14.85 22.84 -14.19
CA PHE A 54 -14.37 22.18 -12.98
C PHE A 54 -13.11 21.35 -13.25
N HIS A 55 -12.16 21.40 -12.33
CA HIS A 55 -10.94 20.61 -12.40
C HIS A 55 -10.96 19.53 -11.31
N PHE A 56 -11.29 18.31 -11.71
CA PHE A 56 -11.21 17.15 -10.82
C PHE A 56 -9.83 16.49 -10.91
N PRO A 57 -9.27 16.01 -9.81
CA PRO A 57 -8.00 15.27 -9.81
C PRO A 57 -8.19 13.88 -10.45
N GLU A 58 -7.08 13.33 -10.98
CA GLU A 58 -7.02 11.96 -11.47
C GLU A 58 -7.39 10.97 -10.36
N ASN A 59 -8.20 9.97 -10.70
CA ASN A 59 -8.69 8.97 -9.75
C ASN A 59 -7.88 7.67 -9.80
N PHE A 60 -7.14 7.44 -10.89
CA PHE A 60 -6.30 6.28 -11.12
C PHE A 60 -4.95 6.67 -11.71
N GLN A 61 -3.86 6.09 -11.19
CA GLN A 61 -2.49 6.33 -11.67
C GLN A 61 -1.74 5.00 -11.82
N TYR A 62 -2.08 4.22 -12.86
CA TYR A 62 -1.44 2.93 -13.15
C TYR A 62 -1.32 2.01 -11.91
N PRO A 63 -2.43 1.63 -11.25
CA PRO A 63 -2.39 0.96 -9.96
C PRO A 63 -1.68 -0.41 -9.99
N TYR A 64 -1.72 -1.11 -11.10
CA TYR A 64 -1.17 -2.46 -11.22
C TYR A 64 0.35 -2.55 -11.36
N ILE A 65 1.07 -1.42 -11.49
CA ILE A 65 2.53 -1.39 -11.40
C ILE A 65 3.04 -1.23 -9.96
N SER A 66 2.13 -1.12 -8.98
CA SER A 66 2.46 -0.92 -7.58
C SER A 66 3.29 -2.07 -7.02
N LYS A 67 4.32 -1.73 -6.27
CA LYS A 67 5.23 -2.70 -5.61
C LYS A 67 4.80 -3.03 -4.18
N SER A 68 3.75 -2.38 -3.68
CA SER A 68 3.24 -2.57 -2.33
C SER A 68 1.74 -2.29 -2.26
N VAL A 69 1.05 -2.84 -1.25
CA VAL A 69 -0.39 -2.60 -1.04
C VAL A 69 -0.67 -1.14 -0.73
N ARG A 70 0.23 -0.49 0.00
CA ARG A 70 0.12 0.94 0.31
C ARG A 70 0.30 1.81 -0.94
N GLU A 71 1.21 1.45 -1.84
CA GLU A 71 1.37 2.12 -3.12
C GLU A 71 0.15 1.92 -4.00
N PHE A 72 -0.41 0.71 -4.03
CA PHE A 72 -1.65 0.42 -4.74
C PHE A 72 -2.77 1.38 -4.32
N TRP A 73 -3.04 1.55 -3.03
CA TRP A 73 -4.07 2.45 -2.52
C TRP A 73 -3.79 3.94 -2.74
N ARG A 74 -2.57 4.33 -3.06
CA ARG A 74 -2.23 5.70 -3.50
C ARG A 74 -2.52 5.93 -4.98
N ARG A 75 -2.70 4.85 -5.75
CA ARG A 75 -2.89 4.86 -7.21
C ARG A 75 -4.29 4.44 -7.63
N TRP A 76 -5.02 3.76 -6.75
CA TRP A 76 -6.38 3.26 -6.93
C TRP A 76 -7.37 4.12 -6.17
N HIS A 77 -8.44 4.57 -6.88
CA HIS A 77 -9.54 5.35 -6.29
C HIS A 77 -9.04 6.48 -5.37
N ILE A 78 -8.20 7.34 -5.93
CA ILE A 78 -7.43 8.37 -5.20
C ILE A 78 -8.38 9.33 -4.47
N SER A 79 -9.50 9.70 -5.08
CA SER A 79 -10.50 10.58 -4.48
C SER A 79 -11.05 10.02 -3.17
N LEU A 80 -11.45 8.74 -3.15
CA LEU A 80 -11.96 8.06 -1.96
C LEU A 80 -10.87 7.91 -0.90
N SER A 81 -9.68 7.46 -1.30
CA SER A 81 -8.53 7.29 -0.41
C SER A 81 -8.12 8.61 0.25
N THR A 82 -8.17 9.72 -0.51
CA THR A 82 -7.91 11.07 0.00
C THR A 82 -8.99 11.50 0.96
N TRP A 83 -10.27 11.28 0.64
CA TRP A 83 -11.38 11.61 1.51
C TRP A 83 -11.27 10.90 2.88
N PHE A 84 -11.08 9.57 2.89
CA PHE A 84 -10.91 8.83 4.14
C PHE A 84 -9.65 9.27 4.91
N LYS A 85 -8.57 9.60 4.21
CA LYS A 85 -7.36 10.12 4.83
C LYS A 85 -7.63 11.46 5.53
N ASP A 86 -8.26 12.40 4.85
CA ASP A 86 -8.39 13.77 5.33
C ASP A 86 -9.51 13.92 6.37
N TYR A 87 -10.61 13.18 6.22
CA TYR A 87 -11.78 13.30 7.11
C TYR A 87 -11.87 12.23 8.19
N LEU A 88 -11.14 11.12 8.09
CA LEU A 88 -11.17 10.07 9.10
C LEU A 88 -9.78 9.81 9.71
N TYR A 89 -8.78 9.50 8.88
CA TYR A 89 -7.46 9.09 9.37
C TYR A 89 -6.71 10.24 10.09
N ILE A 90 -6.63 11.42 9.49
CA ILE A 90 -5.94 12.59 10.06
C ILE A 90 -6.64 13.08 11.34
N PRO A 91 -7.98 13.26 11.40
CA PRO A 91 -8.66 13.67 12.62
C PRO A 91 -8.49 12.69 13.79
N MET A 92 -8.39 11.38 13.54
CA MET A 92 -8.10 10.40 14.60
C MET A 92 -6.66 10.49 15.15
N GLY A 93 -5.79 11.32 14.55
CA GLY A 93 -4.38 11.49 14.93
C GLY A 93 -3.39 11.00 13.88
N GLY A 94 -3.84 10.33 12.83
CA GLY A 94 -3.02 9.85 11.72
C GLY A 94 -1.89 8.94 12.17
N SER A 95 -0.67 9.25 11.71
CA SER A 95 0.56 8.54 12.12
C SER A 95 1.31 9.23 13.27
N ARG A 96 0.82 10.38 13.76
CA ARG A 96 1.52 11.21 14.74
C ARG A 96 1.00 11.03 16.17
N ARG A 97 -0.28 10.73 16.36
CA ARG A 97 -0.92 10.59 17.67
C ARG A 97 -1.72 9.30 17.72
N GLY A 98 -1.70 8.62 18.87
CA GLY A 98 -2.47 7.40 19.09
C GLY A 98 -1.88 6.17 18.37
N ASN A 99 -2.70 5.12 18.26
CA ASN A 99 -2.32 3.86 17.66
C ASN A 99 -2.63 3.86 16.16
N VAL A 100 -1.58 4.01 15.35
CA VAL A 100 -1.69 4.06 13.89
C VAL A 100 -2.31 2.78 13.28
N TYR A 101 -2.12 1.63 13.92
CA TYR A 101 -2.68 0.37 13.44
C TYR A 101 -4.20 0.33 13.64
N LEU A 102 -4.67 0.85 14.78
CA LEU A 102 -6.10 1.02 15.03
C LEU A 102 -6.72 2.02 14.04
N HIS A 103 -6.04 3.12 13.75
CA HIS A 103 -6.53 4.10 12.76
C HIS A 103 -6.66 3.47 11.37
N LEU A 104 -5.67 2.69 10.93
CA LEU A 104 -5.73 1.96 9.66
C LEU A 104 -6.87 0.94 9.66
N PHE A 105 -7.03 0.18 10.74
CA PHE A 105 -8.12 -0.79 10.88
C PHE A 105 -9.48 -0.10 10.72
N ILE A 106 -9.72 1.01 11.43
CA ILE A 106 -10.98 1.77 11.36
C ILE A 106 -11.22 2.32 9.95
N VAL A 107 -10.21 2.87 9.29
CA VAL A 107 -10.32 3.40 7.93
C VAL A 107 -10.74 2.30 6.95
N PHE A 108 -10.09 1.14 6.97
CA PHE A 108 -10.42 0.06 6.06
C PHE A 108 -11.75 -0.62 6.37
N LEU A 109 -12.12 -0.71 7.65
CA LEU A 109 -13.46 -1.15 8.05
C LEU A 109 -14.54 -0.19 7.53
N ALA A 110 -14.34 1.12 7.70
CA ALA A 110 -15.24 2.14 7.19
C ALA A 110 -15.31 2.13 5.65
N THR A 111 -14.19 1.91 4.97
CA THR A 111 -14.15 1.75 3.51
C THR A 111 -14.96 0.55 3.05
N GLY A 112 -14.83 -0.59 3.73
CA GLY A 112 -15.62 -1.78 3.44
C GLY A 112 -17.12 -1.55 3.63
N LEU A 113 -17.53 -0.94 4.73
CA LEU A 113 -18.93 -0.58 5.02
C LEU A 113 -19.49 0.45 4.03
N TRP A 114 -18.66 1.37 3.55
CA TRP A 114 -19.04 2.34 2.53
C TRP A 114 -19.39 1.66 1.19
N HIS A 115 -18.68 0.60 0.83
CA HIS A 115 -18.99 -0.21 -0.35
C HIS A 115 -20.32 -0.98 -0.25
N GLY A 116 -20.76 -1.28 0.97
CA GLY A 116 -22.04 -1.93 1.23
C GLY A 116 -22.05 -2.65 2.58
N ALA A 117 -23.25 -2.82 3.14
CA ALA A 117 -23.45 -3.48 4.44
C ALA A 117 -23.41 -5.03 4.38
N ALA A 118 -22.93 -5.61 3.27
CA ALA A 118 -22.79 -7.06 3.15
C ALA A 118 -21.44 -7.52 3.72
N TRP A 119 -21.42 -8.68 4.35
CA TRP A 119 -20.23 -9.29 4.96
C TRP A 119 -19.04 -9.39 3.99
N GLY A 120 -19.29 -9.61 2.69
CA GLY A 120 -18.24 -9.64 1.67
C GLY A 120 -17.42 -8.36 1.60
N PHE A 121 -18.07 -7.19 1.69
CA PHE A 121 -17.38 -5.90 1.67
C PHE A 121 -16.63 -5.61 2.98
N VAL A 122 -17.21 -6.00 4.12
CA VAL A 122 -16.53 -5.88 5.42
C VAL A 122 -15.26 -6.71 5.44
N LEU A 123 -15.34 -7.98 5.04
CA LEU A 123 -14.17 -8.88 4.95
C LEU A 123 -13.14 -8.37 3.94
N TRP A 124 -13.57 -7.84 2.81
CA TRP A 124 -12.69 -7.23 1.81
C TRP A 124 -11.92 -6.04 2.40
N GLY A 125 -12.61 -5.12 3.09
CA GLY A 125 -11.97 -3.99 3.76
C GLY A 125 -10.97 -4.43 4.82
N LEU A 126 -11.34 -5.36 5.70
CA LEU A 126 -10.47 -5.91 6.73
C LEU A 126 -9.24 -6.61 6.14
N TRP A 127 -9.39 -7.35 5.05
CA TRP A 127 -8.30 -8.00 4.33
C TRP A 127 -7.26 -6.99 3.84
N HIS A 128 -7.69 -5.94 3.15
CA HIS A 128 -6.77 -4.89 2.69
C HIS A 128 -6.15 -4.11 3.84
N GLY A 129 -6.91 -3.81 4.90
CA GLY A 129 -6.41 -3.18 6.12
C GLY A 129 -5.31 -4.00 6.79
N MET A 130 -5.49 -5.33 6.88
CA MET A 130 -4.50 -6.25 7.42
C MET A 130 -3.17 -6.17 6.64
N PHE A 131 -3.21 -6.22 5.31
CA PHE A 131 -1.99 -6.11 4.50
C PHE A 131 -1.29 -4.76 4.65
N CYS A 132 -2.03 -3.66 4.71
CA CYS A 132 -1.44 -2.34 4.97
C CYS A 132 -0.76 -2.27 6.35
N ILE A 133 -1.33 -2.92 7.36
CA ILE A 133 -0.74 -3.02 8.70
C ILE A 133 0.52 -3.89 8.67
N LEU A 134 0.46 -5.08 8.06
CA LEU A 134 1.61 -5.98 7.95
C LEU A 134 2.78 -5.34 7.20
N GLU A 135 2.52 -4.66 6.10
CA GLU A 135 3.53 -3.92 5.35
C GLU A 135 4.18 -2.82 6.19
N ARG A 136 3.39 -2.12 7.01
CA ARG A 136 3.92 -1.09 7.91
C ARG A 136 4.77 -1.68 9.02
N VAL A 137 4.36 -2.79 9.61
CA VAL A 137 5.13 -3.52 10.63
C VAL A 137 6.45 -4.02 10.02
N GLY A 138 6.39 -4.67 8.85
CA GLY A 138 7.58 -5.15 8.15
C GLY A 138 8.57 -4.04 7.85
N GLY A 139 8.10 -2.91 7.30
CA GLY A 139 8.95 -1.74 7.02
C GLY A 139 9.53 -1.08 8.28
N SER A 140 8.87 -1.16 9.42
CA SER A 140 9.41 -0.68 10.69
C SER A 140 10.50 -1.61 11.25
N LEU A 141 10.33 -2.92 11.09
CA LEU A 141 11.31 -3.93 11.50
C LEU A 141 12.57 -3.88 10.64
N CYS A 142 12.44 -3.70 9.32
CA CYS A 142 13.59 -3.53 8.42
C CYS A 142 14.42 -2.31 8.81
N ARG A 143 13.81 -1.13 8.98
CA ARG A 143 14.52 0.08 9.42
C ARG A 143 15.20 -0.07 10.77
N ARG A 144 14.59 -0.79 11.70
CA ARG A 144 15.19 -1.05 13.00
C ARG A 144 16.42 -1.96 12.93
N LYS A 145 16.42 -2.92 11.99
CA LYS A 145 17.60 -3.77 11.72
C LYS A 145 18.74 -2.97 11.09
N GLU A 146 18.44 -2.14 10.09
CA GLU A 146 19.43 -1.26 9.45
C GLU A 146 20.09 -0.35 10.47
N TYR A 147 19.31 0.34 11.30
CA TYR A 147 19.84 1.20 12.35
C TYR A 147 20.74 0.46 13.35
N LYS A 148 20.35 -0.75 13.80
CA LYS A 148 21.18 -1.58 14.69
C LYS A 148 22.47 -2.03 14.04
N ASN A 149 22.46 -2.35 12.76
CA ASN A 149 23.66 -2.74 12.02
C ASN A 149 24.62 -1.56 11.88
N GLU A 150 24.12 -0.38 11.54
CA GLU A 150 24.92 0.86 11.48
C GLU A 150 25.53 1.19 12.85
N GLU A 151 24.77 1.10 13.94
CA GLU A 151 25.27 1.34 15.30
C GLU A 151 26.35 0.32 15.69
N HIS A 152 26.18 -0.95 15.31
CA HIS A 152 27.16 -2.01 15.53
C HIS A 152 28.45 -1.76 14.74
N ASP A 153 28.34 -1.34 13.46
CA ASP A 153 29.47 -1.04 12.61
C ASP A 153 30.23 0.20 13.10
N ILE A 154 29.53 1.27 13.48
CA ILE A 154 30.14 2.47 14.08
C ILE A 154 30.88 2.11 15.38
N SER A 155 30.28 1.26 16.23
CA SER A 155 30.92 0.80 17.47
C SER A 155 32.20 0.01 17.19
N LYS A 156 32.20 -0.86 16.18
CA LYS A 156 33.34 -1.68 15.79
C LYS A 156 34.48 -0.83 15.22
N TYR A 157 34.20 0.05 14.27
CA TYR A 157 35.22 0.91 13.63
C TYR A 157 35.65 2.08 14.51
N GLY A 158 34.76 2.62 15.35
CA GLY A 158 35.09 3.67 16.32
C GLY A 158 36.05 3.17 17.41
N GLY A 159 35.99 1.88 17.78
CA GLY A 159 36.90 1.24 18.70
C GLY A 159 38.31 1.05 18.12
N GLU A 160 38.43 0.70 16.85
CA GLU A 160 39.73 0.54 16.16
C GLU A 160 40.46 1.88 15.97
N ASN A 161 39.78 2.92 15.55
CA ASN A 161 40.36 4.25 15.42
C ASN A 161 40.84 4.83 16.75
N ARG A 162 40.15 4.53 17.87
CA ARG A 162 40.59 4.94 19.22
C ARG A 162 41.83 4.17 19.69
N LYS A 163 41.98 2.91 19.31
CA LYS A 163 43.19 2.10 19.62
C LYS A 163 44.38 2.57 18.79
N GLN A 164 44.20 2.87 17.49
CA GLN A 164 45.27 3.41 16.64
C GLN A 164 45.73 4.80 17.07
N SER A 165 44.80 5.69 17.45
CA SER A 165 45.13 7.02 17.97
C SER A 165 45.92 6.97 19.29
N LYS A 166 45.54 6.06 20.20
CA LYS A 166 46.31 5.87 21.46
C LYS A 166 47.67 5.23 21.22
N GLY A 167 47.80 4.30 20.27
CA GLY A 167 49.07 3.70 19.87
C GLY A 167 50.04 4.72 19.26
N ALA A 168 49.53 5.56 18.36
CA ALA A 168 50.32 6.65 17.76
C ALA A 168 50.78 7.71 18.78
N ALA A 169 49.93 8.04 19.75
CA ALA A 169 50.28 8.98 20.83
C ALA A 169 51.35 8.38 21.77
N PHE A 170 51.26 7.09 22.06
CA PHE A 170 52.27 6.38 22.90
C PHE A 170 53.65 6.31 22.21
N ILE A 171 53.67 6.04 20.89
CA ILE A 171 54.93 6.01 20.11
C ILE A 171 55.57 7.39 20.05
N LYS A 172 54.77 8.46 19.87
CA LYS A 172 55.28 9.85 19.91
C LYS A 172 55.84 10.27 21.26
N SER A 173 55.26 9.76 22.34
CA SER A 173 55.75 10.02 23.73
C SER A 173 57.00 9.23 24.09
N ALA A 174 57.26 8.09 23.41
CA ALA A 174 58.41 7.24 23.67
C ALA A 174 59.67 7.62 22.87
N LEU A 175 59.52 8.45 21.82
CA LEU A 175 60.61 8.85 20.92
C LEU A 175 61.04 10.35 21.10
N GLY A 176 60.45 11.07 22.01
CA GLY A 176 60.83 12.45 22.41
C GLY A 176 61.27 12.52 23.81
#